data_40daa471fe86f35d0fa660669d587704
#
_entry.id   40daa471fe86f35d0fa660669d587704
#
_cell.length_a   1.000
_cell.length_b   1.000
_cell.length_c   1.000
_cell.angle_alpha   90.00
_cell.angle_beta   90.00
_cell.angle_gamma   90.00
#
_symmetry.space_group_name_H-M   'P 1'
#
loop_
_entity.id
_entity.type
_entity.pdbx_description
1 polymer ?
#
loop_
_entity_poly.entity_id
_entity_poly.type
_entity_poly.pdbx_seq_one_letter_code
_entity_poly.pdbx_strand_id
1 'polypeptide(L)'
;MKYEILSVKSKDKKSTLVQIELLGDNERKKYIVSEGTYREIGCPLSGEEISEDALAALADEDERRRALLKALNILSYADNNERTLKRKLITAGFSKASTESAVRECVSLGYVNEEKQLEHLILKCSRELYGPKKIIAKLSSRSYAAKDIIKVIRSLEEAGEIDFAKSKKELIKTKLPCDAAYEERMKLLYKYGYIK
;
A
#
# COMPACT_ATOMS: atom_id res chain seq x y z
N MET A 1 34.58 9.11 9.47
CA MET A 1 34.30 8.04 10.49
C MET A 1 34.84 6.73 9.95
N LYS A 2 35.56 5.94 10.76
CA LYS A 2 36.04 4.63 10.32
C LYS A 2 35.17 3.56 10.92
N TYR A 3 34.67 2.66 10.08
CA TYR A 3 33.91 1.50 10.51
C TYR A 3 34.71 0.24 10.20
N GLU A 4 34.84 -0.64 11.20
CA GLU A 4 35.51 -1.94 11.08
C GLU A 4 34.48 -3.05 11.07
N ILE A 5 34.67 -4.07 10.26
CA ILE A 5 33.81 -5.24 10.17
C ILE A 5 34.12 -6.19 11.33
N LEU A 6 33.16 -6.36 12.20
CA LEU A 6 33.26 -7.31 13.31
C LEU A 6 32.96 -8.75 12.86
N SER A 7 31.94 -8.95 12.08
CA SER A 7 31.55 -10.28 11.60
C SER A 7 30.77 -10.23 10.31
N VAL A 8 30.95 -11.24 9.48
CA VAL A 8 30.16 -11.53 8.27
C VAL A 8 29.61 -12.95 8.41
N LYS A 9 28.29 -13.09 8.32
CA LYS A 9 27.63 -14.42 8.46
C LYS A 9 26.57 -14.57 7.36
N SER A 10 26.54 -15.70 6.69
CA SER A 10 25.36 -16.08 5.90
C SER A 10 24.22 -16.36 6.86
N LYS A 11 23.03 -15.83 6.56
CA LYS A 11 21.88 -15.96 7.47
C LYS A 11 21.38 -17.42 7.54
N ASP A 12 21.51 -18.18 6.43
CA ASP A 12 21.15 -19.58 6.32
C ASP A 12 21.93 -20.23 5.16
N LYS A 13 22.16 -21.55 5.20
CA LYS A 13 22.83 -22.29 4.11
C LYS A 13 22.11 -22.22 2.75
N LYS A 14 20.83 -21.83 2.74
CA LYS A 14 19.99 -21.64 1.54
C LYS A 14 19.62 -20.18 1.28
N SER A 15 20.02 -19.26 2.15
CA SER A 15 19.68 -17.84 2.05
C SER A 15 20.73 -17.10 1.23
N THR A 16 20.26 -16.28 0.30
CA THR A 16 21.09 -15.30 -0.43
C THR A 16 21.34 -14.03 0.39
N LEU A 17 21.09 -14.06 1.71
CA LEU A 17 21.25 -12.91 2.61
C LEU A 17 22.51 -13.07 3.46
N VAL A 18 23.28 -11.98 3.53
CA VAL A 18 24.47 -11.83 4.34
C VAL A 18 24.21 -10.83 5.45
N GLN A 19 24.54 -11.22 6.67
CA GLN A 19 24.51 -10.35 7.84
C GLN A 19 25.92 -9.82 8.09
N ILE A 20 26.05 -8.50 8.18
CA ILE A 20 27.30 -7.79 8.44
C ILE A 20 27.15 -6.98 9.72
N GLU A 21 28.07 -7.16 10.65
CA GLU A 21 28.14 -6.37 11.87
C GLU A 21 29.35 -5.47 11.79
N LEU A 22 29.16 -4.17 12.05
CA LEU A 22 30.18 -3.14 12.03
C LEU A 22 30.34 -2.52 13.40
N LEU A 23 31.57 -2.10 13.71
CA LEU A 23 31.91 -1.26 14.85
C LEU A 23 32.43 0.09 14.35
N GLY A 24 31.84 1.17 14.80
CA GLY A 24 32.32 2.53 14.55
C GLY A 24 32.00 3.41 15.75
N ASP A 25 32.96 4.24 16.18
CA ASP A 25 32.81 5.25 17.25
C ASP A 25 32.01 4.76 18.49
N ASN A 26 32.30 3.54 18.99
CA ASN A 26 31.60 2.85 20.08
C ASN A 26 30.17 2.39 19.79
N GLU A 27 29.67 2.48 18.57
CA GLU A 27 28.36 2.00 18.16
C GLU A 27 28.49 0.75 17.28
N ARG A 28 27.71 -0.29 17.62
CA ARG A 28 27.60 -1.49 16.79
C ARG A 28 26.40 -1.32 15.86
N LYS A 29 26.65 -1.49 14.55
CA LYS A 29 25.61 -1.50 13.53
C LYS A 29 25.52 -2.86 12.88
N LYS A 30 24.30 -3.28 12.57
CA LYS A 30 24.01 -4.55 11.92
C LYS A 30 23.20 -4.32 10.67
N TYR A 31 23.68 -4.84 9.55
CA TYR A 31 23.02 -4.79 8.26
C TYR A 31 22.72 -6.19 7.75
N ILE A 32 21.59 -6.36 7.06
CA ILE A 32 21.24 -7.61 6.39
C ILE A 32 20.98 -7.24 4.93
N VAL A 33 21.88 -7.70 4.06
CA VAL A 33 21.90 -7.36 2.64
C VAL A 33 21.88 -8.62 1.77
N SER A 34 21.63 -8.45 0.47
CA SER A 34 21.76 -9.54 -0.49
C SER A 34 23.24 -9.91 -0.71
N GLU A 35 23.47 -11.14 -1.15
CA GLU A 35 24.81 -11.58 -1.56
C GLU A 35 25.35 -10.73 -2.73
N GLY A 36 24.45 -10.22 -3.60
CA GLY A 36 24.79 -9.30 -4.69
C GLY A 36 25.44 -8.03 -4.16
N THR A 37 24.76 -7.33 -3.23
CA THR A 37 25.28 -6.11 -2.60
C THR A 37 26.59 -6.38 -1.84
N TYR A 38 26.70 -7.53 -1.17
CA TYR A 38 27.95 -7.92 -0.50
C TYR A 38 29.12 -8.08 -1.49
N ARG A 39 28.86 -8.62 -2.68
CA ARG A 39 29.88 -8.73 -3.75
C ARG A 39 30.22 -7.38 -4.36
N GLU A 40 29.23 -6.50 -4.55
CA GLU A 40 29.43 -5.14 -5.08
C GLU A 40 30.35 -4.29 -4.20
N ILE A 41 30.30 -4.46 -2.88
CA ILE A 41 31.19 -3.77 -1.94
C ILE A 41 32.55 -4.46 -1.77
N GLY A 42 32.87 -5.49 -2.57
CA GLY A 42 34.17 -6.14 -2.60
C GLY A 42 34.34 -7.31 -1.64
N CYS A 43 33.26 -7.91 -1.10
CA CYS A 43 33.29 -9.03 -0.16
C CYS A 43 34.23 -8.82 1.05
N PRO A 44 34.13 -7.71 1.78
CA PRO A 44 35.06 -7.40 2.84
C PRO A 44 35.00 -8.42 4.00
N LEU A 45 36.14 -8.70 4.59
CA LEU A 45 36.29 -9.70 5.65
C LEU A 45 36.29 -9.06 7.05
N SER A 46 36.13 -9.89 8.08
CA SER A 46 36.22 -9.45 9.49
C SER A 46 37.62 -8.86 9.76
N GLY A 47 37.66 -7.72 10.43
CA GLY A 47 38.88 -6.95 10.71
C GLY A 47 39.23 -5.91 9.64
N GLU A 48 38.51 -5.85 8.51
CA GLU A 48 38.73 -4.86 7.47
C GLU A 48 37.93 -3.57 7.72
N GLU A 49 38.50 -2.43 7.32
CA GLU A 49 37.80 -1.13 7.31
C GLU A 49 36.88 -1.05 6.09
N ILE A 50 35.71 -0.50 6.26
CA ILE A 50 34.75 -0.28 5.18
C ILE A 50 34.76 1.18 4.73
N SER A 51 34.68 1.42 3.40
CA SER A 51 34.55 2.77 2.85
C SER A 51 33.18 3.39 3.15
N GLU A 52 33.10 4.72 3.09
CA GLU A 52 31.82 5.43 3.27
C GLU A 52 30.77 5.05 2.21
N ASP A 53 31.20 4.87 0.96
CA ASP A 53 30.32 4.44 -0.14
C ASP A 53 29.76 3.04 0.10
N ALA A 54 30.61 2.10 0.54
CA ALA A 54 30.19 0.76 0.87
C ALA A 54 29.25 0.73 2.09
N LEU A 55 29.51 1.57 3.10
CA LEU A 55 28.62 1.74 4.26
C LEU A 55 27.26 2.27 3.83
N ALA A 56 27.21 3.27 2.94
CA ALA A 56 25.96 3.81 2.39
C ALA A 56 25.18 2.73 1.62
N ALA A 57 25.86 1.95 0.78
CA ALA A 57 25.23 0.85 0.04
C ALA A 57 24.61 -0.21 0.97
N LEU A 58 25.32 -0.57 2.06
CA LEU A 58 24.78 -1.49 3.08
C LEU A 58 23.53 -0.91 3.77
N ALA A 59 23.58 0.36 4.15
CA ALA A 59 22.49 1.03 4.84
C ALA A 59 21.26 1.15 3.95
N ASP A 60 21.43 1.53 2.69
CA ASP A 60 20.36 1.68 1.71
C ASP A 60 19.67 0.33 1.40
N GLU A 61 20.46 -0.73 1.24
CA GLU A 61 19.91 -2.06 0.95
C GLU A 61 19.16 -2.63 2.16
N ASP A 62 19.72 -2.50 3.37
CA ASP A 62 19.05 -2.95 4.59
C ASP A 62 17.76 -2.16 4.85
N GLU A 63 17.78 -0.84 4.60
CA GLU A 63 16.58 -0.02 4.72
C GLU A 63 15.49 -0.44 3.72
N ARG A 64 15.85 -0.65 2.44
CA ARG A 64 14.93 -1.16 1.40
C ARG A 64 14.30 -2.48 1.81
N ARG A 65 15.13 -3.42 2.28
CA ARG A 65 14.66 -4.72 2.75
C ARG A 65 13.70 -4.58 3.94
N ARG A 66 14.04 -3.75 4.94
CA ARG A 66 13.16 -3.50 6.10
C ARG A 66 11.86 -2.83 5.71
N ALA A 67 11.91 -1.89 4.76
CA ALA A 67 10.71 -1.23 4.22
C ALA A 67 9.78 -2.24 3.54
N LEU A 68 10.31 -3.16 2.72
CA LEU A 68 9.54 -4.23 2.08
C LEU A 68 8.89 -5.16 3.12
N LEU A 69 9.64 -5.64 4.10
CA LEU A 69 9.10 -6.49 5.16
C LEU A 69 7.98 -5.78 5.95
N LYS A 70 8.16 -4.48 6.20
CA LYS A 70 7.12 -3.66 6.84
C LYS A 70 5.89 -3.50 5.97
N ALA A 71 6.07 -3.30 4.65
CA ALA A 71 4.97 -3.22 3.69
C ALA A 71 4.16 -4.53 3.66
N LEU A 72 4.82 -5.67 3.55
CA LEU A 72 4.19 -6.99 3.58
C LEU A 72 3.43 -7.23 4.88
N ASN A 73 4.02 -6.85 6.01
CA ASN A 73 3.34 -6.92 7.31
C ASN A 73 2.09 -6.02 7.35
N ILE A 74 2.14 -4.79 6.82
CA ILE A 74 0.96 -3.92 6.76
C ILE A 74 -0.14 -4.55 5.88
N LEU A 75 0.23 -5.15 4.75
CA LEU A 75 -0.70 -5.77 3.81
C LEU A 75 -1.30 -7.07 4.34
N SER A 76 -0.61 -7.80 5.23
CA SER A 76 -1.14 -9.01 5.86
C SER A 76 -2.33 -8.74 6.80
N TYR A 77 -2.46 -7.53 7.34
CA TYR A 77 -3.57 -7.16 8.23
C TYR A 77 -4.76 -6.55 7.49
N ALA A 78 -4.53 -5.82 6.41
CA ALA A 78 -5.60 -5.17 5.65
C ALA A 78 -5.14 -4.73 4.26
N ASP A 79 -6.04 -4.77 3.30
CA ASP A 79 -5.83 -4.16 1.99
C ASP A 79 -5.54 -2.67 2.11
N ASN A 80 -4.50 -2.23 1.42
CA ASN A 80 -4.12 -0.83 1.33
C ASN A 80 -3.80 -0.49 -0.13
N ASN A 81 -4.28 0.68 -0.58
CA ASN A 81 -3.84 1.22 -1.85
C ASN A 81 -2.40 1.76 -1.74
N GLU A 82 -1.75 1.97 -2.89
CA GLU A 82 -0.36 2.45 -2.95
C GLU A 82 -0.14 3.71 -2.11
N ARG A 83 -1.04 4.69 -2.22
CA ARG A 83 -0.92 5.97 -1.52
C ARG A 83 -0.99 5.80 0.00
N THR A 84 -1.87 4.95 0.47
CA THR A 84 -1.99 4.66 1.90
C THR A 84 -0.79 3.88 2.42
N LEU A 85 -0.30 2.89 1.64
CA LEU A 85 0.89 2.12 1.98
C LEU A 85 2.13 3.01 2.05
N LYS A 86 2.36 3.87 1.03
CA LYS A 86 3.44 4.87 1.02
C LYS A 86 3.42 5.74 2.28
N ARG A 87 2.25 6.32 2.60
CA ARG A 87 2.11 7.15 3.79
C ARG A 87 2.46 6.40 5.08
N LYS A 88 2.01 5.14 5.24
CA LYS A 88 2.30 4.33 6.42
C LYS A 88 3.79 4.02 6.55
N LEU A 89 4.49 3.75 5.44
CA LEU A 89 5.93 3.50 5.46
C LEU A 89 6.73 4.76 5.81
N ILE A 90 6.38 5.92 5.24
CA ILE A 90 7.01 7.20 5.58
C ILE A 90 6.77 7.53 7.07
N THR A 91 5.55 7.34 7.57
CA THR A 91 5.24 7.52 9.00
C THR A 91 6.01 6.55 9.90
N ALA A 92 6.37 5.36 9.40
CA ALA A 92 7.22 4.41 10.10
C ALA A 92 8.72 4.75 10.06
N GLY A 93 9.10 5.89 9.43
CA GLY A 93 10.46 6.42 9.42
C GLY A 93 11.32 5.96 8.24
N PHE A 94 10.75 5.30 7.22
CA PHE A 94 11.50 4.91 6.02
C PHE A 94 11.69 6.11 5.07
N SER A 95 12.84 6.14 4.40
CA SER A 95 13.14 7.12 3.36
C SER A 95 12.14 7.03 2.19
N LYS A 96 12.01 8.12 1.43
CA LYS A 96 11.16 8.14 0.24
C LYS A 96 11.59 7.08 -0.78
N ALA A 97 12.89 6.92 -1.00
CA ALA A 97 13.45 5.97 -1.96
C ALA A 97 13.11 4.51 -1.57
N SER A 98 13.36 4.13 -0.32
CA SER A 98 13.06 2.80 0.21
C SER A 98 11.55 2.51 0.21
N THR A 99 10.72 3.53 0.53
CA THR A 99 9.27 3.44 0.47
C THR A 99 8.78 3.20 -0.95
N GLU A 100 9.24 3.96 -1.94
CA GLU A 100 8.84 3.81 -3.34
C GLU A 100 9.27 2.45 -3.91
N SER A 101 10.47 1.99 -3.56
CA SER A 101 10.98 0.66 -3.94
C SER A 101 10.09 -0.45 -3.38
N ALA A 102 9.82 -0.44 -2.07
CA ALA A 102 9.00 -1.45 -1.40
C ALA A 102 7.57 -1.50 -1.95
N VAL A 103 6.94 -0.34 -2.20
CA VAL A 103 5.58 -0.29 -2.76
C VAL A 103 5.56 -0.81 -4.19
N ARG A 104 6.53 -0.44 -5.03
CA ARG A 104 6.64 -0.94 -6.41
C ARG A 104 6.78 -2.47 -6.44
N GLU A 105 7.57 -3.02 -5.54
CA GLU A 105 7.73 -4.48 -5.42
C GLU A 105 6.44 -5.16 -4.97
N CYS A 106 5.73 -4.61 -3.99
CA CYS A 106 4.42 -5.11 -3.57
C CYS A 106 3.38 -5.09 -4.72
N VAL A 107 3.40 -4.06 -5.57
CA VAL A 107 2.55 -3.98 -6.76
C VAL A 107 2.94 -5.04 -7.79
N SER A 108 4.24 -5.18 -8.10
CA SER A 108 4.73 -6.15 -9.08
C SER A 108 4.43 -7.60 -8.69
N LEU A 109 4.46 -7.90 -7.39
CA LEU A 109 4.09 -9.19 -6.82
C LEU A 109 2.58 -9.41 -6.67
N GLY A 110 1.76 -8.40 -7.03
CA GLY A 110 0.30 -8.48 -6.95
C GLY A 110 -0.31 -8.36 -5.55
N TYR A 111 0.48 -8.02 -4.53
CA TYR A 111 -0.02 -7.77 -3.17
C TYR A 111 -0.84 -6.48 -3.06
N VAL A 112 -0.64 -5.54 -3.99
CA VAL A 112 -1.44 -4.33 -4.12
C VAL A 112 -2.09 -4.34 -5.50
N ASN A 113 -3.40 -4.49 -5.55
CA ASN A 113 -4.20 -4.44 -6.77
C ASN A 113 -5.37 -3.48 -6.55
N GLU A 114 -5.17 -2.22 -6.93
CA GLU A 114 -6.15 -1.15 -6.69
C GLU A 114 -7.44 -1.36 -7.47
N GLU A 115 -7.39 -1.92 -8.67
CA GLU A 115 -8.57 -2.17 -9.49
C GLU A 115 -9.51 -3.19 -8.83
N LYS A 116 -8.99 -4.35 -8.41
CA LYS A 116 -9.76 -5.35 -7.66
C LYS A 116 -10.26 -4.84 -6.31
N GLN A 117 -9.45 -4.05 -5.61
CA GLN A 117 -9.87 -3.42 -4.36
C GLN A 117 -11.02 -2.44 -4.57
N LEU A 118 -10.97 -1.62 -5.64
CA LEU A 118 -12.03 -0.69 -6.01
C LEU A 118 -13.30 -1.44 -6.40
N GLU A 119 -13.23 -2.48 -7.23
CA GLU A 119 -14.37 -3.33 -7.58
C GLU A 119 -15.08 -3.85 -6.33
N HIS A 120 -14.33 -4.48 -5.42
CA HIS A 120 -14.89 -5.02 -4.18
C HIS A 120 -15.56 -3.94 -3.32
N LEU A 121 -14.90 -2.78 -3.17
CA LEU A 121 -15.42 -1.67 -2.36
C LEU A 121 -16.66 -1.01 -3.00
N ILE A 122 -16.70 -0.88 -4.31
CA ILE A 122 -17.84 -0.34 -5.06
C ILE A 122 -19.02 -1.27 -4.96
N LEU A 123 -18.82 -2.58 -5.18
CA LEU A 123 -19.88 -3.59 -5.01
C LEU A 123 -20.44 -3.60 -3.57
N LYS A 124 -19.58 -3.49 -2.57
CA LYS A 124 -20.00 -3.34 -1.18
C LYS A 124 -20.88 -2.10 -0.97
N CYS A 125 -20.47 -0.96 -1.50
CA CYS A 125 -21.22 0.29 -1.40
C CYS A 125 -22.55 0.22 -2.16
N SER A 126 -22.60 -0.46 -3.31
CA SER A 126 -23.82 -0.69 -4.08
C SER A 126 -24.84 -1.52 -3.30
N ARG A 127 -24.40 -2.56 -2.59
CA ARG A 127 -25.26 -3.35 -1.68
C ARG A 127 -25.83 -2.52 -0.51
N GLU A 128 -25.11 -1.48 -0.09
CA GLU A 128 -25.58 -0.48 0.89
C GLU A 128 -26.51 0.58 0.25
N LEU A 129 -26.89 0.39 -1.02
CA LEU A 129 -27.74 1.28 -1.83
C LEU A 129 -27.17 2.71 -1.98
N TYR A 130 -25.84 2.87 -1.94
CA TYR A 130 -25.22 4.16 -2.22
C TYR A 130 -25.21 4.46 -3.71
N GLY A 131 -25.54 5.69 -4.07
CA GLY A 131 -25.43 6.21 -5.42
C GLY A 131 -23.99 6.60 -5.78
N PRO A 132 -23.71 6.84 -7.08
CA PRO A 132 -22.37 7.03 -7.60
C PRO A 132 -21.61 8.18 -6.91
N LYS A 133 -22.27 9.30 -6.62
CA LYS A 133 -21.62 10.43 -5.94
C LYS A 133 -21.13 10.11 -4.54
N LYS A 134 -21.94 9.40 -3.76
CA LYS A 134 -21.55 8.99 -2.41
C LYS A 134 -20.44 7.96 -2.42
N ILE A 135 -20.45 7.04 -3.39
CA ILE A 135 -19.37 6.07 -3.60
C ILE A 135 -18.06 6.80 -3.92
N ILE A 136 -18.09 7.74 -4.89
CA ILE A 136 -16.91 8.54 -5.25
C ILE A 136 -16.39 9.30 -4.03
N ALA A 137 -17.22 10.01 -3.31
CA ALA A 137 -16.82 10.77 -2.12
C ALA A 137 -16.20 9.86 -1.03
N LYS A 138 -16.85 8.71 -0.74
CA LYS A 138 -16.40 7.74 0.27
C LYS A 138 -15.06 7.10 -0.09
N LEU A 139 -14.84 6.77 -1.36
CA LEU A 139 -13.58 6.14 -1.79
C LEU A 139 -12.47 7.15 -2.01
N SER A 140 -12.78 8.37 -2.46
CA SER A 140 -11.80 9.46 -2.51
C SER A 140 -11.26 9.82 -1.13
N SER A 141 -12.09 9.77 -0.08
CA SER A 141 -11.63 9.98 1.30
C SER A 141 -10.67 8.87 1.78
N ARG A 142 -10.68 7.71 1.12
CA ARG A 142 -9.73 6.60 1.33
C ARG A 142 -8.52 6.66 0.41
N SER A 143 -8.27 7.81 -0.21
CA SER A 143 -7.11 8.09 -1.07
C SER A 143 -7.11 7.38 -2.43
N TYR A 144 -8.25 6.88 -2.92
CA TYR A 144 -8.41 6.47 -4.31
C TYR A 144 -8.65 7.67 -5.22
N ALA A 145 -8.12 7.65 -6.43
CA ALA A 145 -8.32 8.73 -7.39
C ALA A 145 -9.75 8.67 -7.98
N ALA A 146 -10.43 9.82 -8.03
CA ALA A 146 -11.81 9.87 -8.54
C ALA A 146 -11.97 9.32 -9.97
N LYS A 147 -10.96 9.55 -10.84
CA LYS A 147 -10.95 9.02 -12.20
C LYS A 147 -11.00 7.48 -12.24
N ASP A 148 -10.25 6.83 -11.35
CA ASP A 148 -10.17 5.37 -11.32
C ASP A 148 -11.46 4.77 -10.73
N ILE A 149 -12.03 5.41 -9.71
CA ILE A 149 -13.34 5.04 -9.17
C ILE A 149 -14.42 5.13 -10.25
N ILE A 150 -14.46 6.22 -11.04
CA ILE A 150 -15.43 6.42 -12.13
C ILE A 150 -15.23 5.36 -13.24
N LYS A 151 -13.97 5.05 -13.58
CA LYS A 151 -13.65 4.01 -14.57
C LYS A 151 -14.24 2.66 -14.14
N VAL A 152 -13.97 2.25 -12.89
CA VAL A 152 -14.44 0.96 -12.37
C VAL A 152 -15.96 0.93 -12.20
N ILE A 153 -16.59 2.02 -11.76
CA ILE A 153 -18.06 2.12 -11.72
C ILE A 153 -18.66 1.84 -13.10
N ARG A 154 -18.15 2.48 -14.16
CA ARG A 154 -18.63 2.27 -15.53
C ARG A 154 -18.46 0.83 -15.99
N SER A 155 -17.30 0.24 -15.75
CA SER A 155 -17.04 -1.16 -16.09
C SER A 155 -18.03 -2.11 -15.41
N LEU A 156 -18.34 -1.89 -14.12
CA LEU A 156 -19.31 -2.69 -13.38
C LEU A 156 -20.76 -2.47 -13.84
N GLU A 157 -21.13 -1.25 -14.28
CA GLU A 157 -22.44 -0.97 -14.89
C GLU A 157 -22.56 -1.66 -16.24
N GLU A 158 -21.53 -1.57 -17.11
CA GLU A 158 -21.49 -2.22 -18.42
C GLU A 158 -21.55 -3.75 -18.31
N ALA A 159 -20.90 -4.32 -17.29
CA ALA A 159 -20.96 -5.75 -16.96
C ALA A 159 -22.32 -6.19 -16.35
N GLY A 160 -23.19 -5.24 -16.00
CA GLY A 160 -24.48 -5.51 -15.34
C GLY A 160 -24.39 -5.93 -13.89
N GLU A 161 -23.21 -5.77 -13.25
CA GLU A 161 -23.01 -6.10 -11.84
C GLU A 161 -23.61 -5.06 -10.89
N ILE A 162 -23.74 -3.82 -11.34
CA ILE A 162 -24.44 -2.74 -10.65
C ILE A 162 -25.47 -2.08 -11.57
N ASP A 163 -26.64 -1.76 -10.98
CA ASP A 163 -27.69 -0.99 -11.61
C ASP A 163 -28.18 0.10 -10.63
N PHE A 164 -27.70 1.32 -10.85
CA PHE A 164 -28.07 2.44 -9.99
C PHE A 164 -29.54 2.87 -10.16
N ALA A 165 -30.17 2.61 -11.29
CA ALA A 165 -31.58 2.90 -11.48
C ALA A 165 -32.45 1.97 -10.64
N LYS A 166 -32.11 0.68 -10.61
CA LYS A 166 -32.75 -0.34 -9.75
C LYS A 166 -32.49 -0.04 -8.29
N SER A 167 -31.24 0.19 -7.90
CA SER A 167 -30.84 0.51 -6.51
C SER A 167 -31.54 1.76 -5.98
N LYS A 168 -31.73 2.78 -6.82
CA LYS A 168 -32.49 4.00 -6.50
C LYS A 168 -33.94 3.71 -6.17
N LYS A 169 -34.61 2.86 -6.98
CA LYS A 169 -35.98 2.44 -6.75
C LYS A 169 -36.12 1.63 -5.45
N GLU A 170 -35.20 0.70 -5.23
CA GLU A 170 -35.14 -0.13 -4.03
C GLU A 170 -34.89 0.71 -2.77
N LEU A 171 -34.00 1.69 -2.83
CA LEU A 171 -33.74 2.63 -1.73
C LEU A 171 -35.02 3.37 -1.29
N ILE A 172 -35.77 3.92 -2.25
CA ILE A 172 -37.01 4.63 -1.96
C ILE A 172 -38.03 3.68 -1.33
N LYS A 173 -38.21 2.49 -1.92
CA LYS A 173 -39.16 1.47 -1.42
C LYS A 173 -38.85 0.99 0.00
N THR A 174 -37.55 0.88 0.32
CA THR A 174 -37.10 0.31 1.61
C THR A 174 -37.04 1.33 2.73
N LYS A 175 -36.80 2.61 2.41
CA LYS A 175 -36.53 3.65 3.41
C LYS A 175 -37.66 4.67 3.59
N LEU A 176 -38.63 4.68 2.70
CA LEU A 176 -39.76 5.62 2.76
C LEU A 176 -41.12 4.87 2.59
N PRO A 177 -42.17 5.39 3.19
CA PRO A 177 -43.52 4.90 2.92
C PRO A 177 -43.95 5.20 1.46
N CYS A 178 -44.94 4.44 0.95
CA CYS A 178 -45.37 4.55 -0.44
C CYS A 178 -45.91 5.96 -0.80
N ASP A 179 -46.46 6.66 0.15
CA ASP A 179 -47.06 8.02 0.06
C ASP A 179 -46.11 9.14 0.45
N ALA A 180 -44.81 8.83 0.66
CA ALA A 180 -43.80 9.81 1.02
C ALA A 180 -43.82 11.02 0.07
N ALA A 181 -43.75 12.23 0.67
CA ALA A 181 -43.70 13.48 -0.08
C ALA A 181 -42.48 13.57 -1.00
N TYR A 182 -42.61 14.33 -2.08
CA TYR A 182 -41.51 14.54 -3.05
C TYR A 182 -40.24 15.05 -2.36
N GLU A 183 -40.37 15.98 -1.42
CA GLU A 183 -39.22 16.55 -0.68
C GLU A 183 -38.46 15.49 0.13
N GLU A 184 -39.16 14.56 0.77
CA GLU A 184 -38.55 13.48 1.54
C GLU A 184 -37.78 12.51 0.64
N ARG A 185 -38.35 12.19 -0.53
CA ARG A 185 -37.64 11.40 -1.56
C ARG A 185 -36.39 12.10 -2.04
N MET A 186 -36.44 13.41 -2.28
CA MET A 186 -35.28 14.19 -2.72
C MET A 186 -34.20 14.26 -1.63
N LYS A 187 -34.56 14.50 -0.37
CA LYS A 187 -33.62 14.47 0.77
C LYS A 187 -32.92 13.11 0.90
N LEU A 188 -33.69 12.01 0.77
CA LEU A 188 -33.11 10.65 0.80
C LEU A 188 -32.13 10.43 -0.35
N LEU A 189 -32.51 10.77 -1.57
CA LEU A 189 -31.66 10.59 -2.76
C LEU A 189 -30.38 11.44 -2.69
N TYR A 190 -30.46 12.64 -2.17
CA TYR A 190 -29.28 13.49 -1.89
C TYR A 190 -28.36 12.81 -0.85
N LYS A 191 -28.91 12.38 0.30
CA LYS A 191 -28.18 11.70 1.38
C LYS A 191 -27.42 10.46 0.88
N TYR A 192 -28.00 9.72 -0.07
CA TYR A 192 -27.41 8.51 -0.63
C TYR A 192 -26.59 8.75 -1.91
N GLY A 193 -26.52 9.98 -2.42
CA GLY A 193 -25.63 10.39 -3.52
C GLY A 193 -26.13 10.06 -4.92
N TYR A 194 -27.45 10.02 -5.13
CA TYR A 194 -28.08 9.84 -6.45
C TYR A 194 -28.31 11.17 -7.19
N ILE A 195 -28.45 12.24 -6.45
CA ILE A 195 -28.71 13.61 -7.00
C ILE A 195 -27.73 14.65 -6.42
N LYS A 196 -27.72 15.86 -7.03
CA LYS A 196 -26.97 17.04 -6.53
C LYS A 196 -27.74 17.75 -5.48
#